data_9e205e2f64ec1c77cf442a146945413d
#
_entry.id   9e205e2f64ec1c77cf442a146945413d
#
_cell.length_a   1.000
_cell.length_b   1.000
_cell.length_c   1.000
_cell.angle_alpha   90.00
_cell.angle_beta   90.00
_cell.angle_gamma   90.00
#
_symmetry.space_group_name_H-M   'P 1'
#
loop_
_entity.id
_entity.type
_entity.pdbx_description
1 polymer ?
#
loop_
_entity_poly.entity_id
_entity_poly.type
_entity_poly.pdbx_seq_one_letter_code
_entity_poly.pdbx_strand_id
1 'polypeptide(L)'
;MSEKVVLERDDLRRTLRRISHEIAEKNPGSESLALVGIHTRGAILARRLHALVGELTGAEVPLGDIDISFYRDDVAAREPGAQPVVHASHLDFDLSGRTIVLVDDVLFTGRTVRAAIEAIFDYGRPARVQLAVLCDRGHRELPIRPDYVGKNLPTSRAERVNVRLEESDDFDEVTISSDQDGEPVAGATAGADDERGKG
;
A
#
# COMPACT_ATOMS: atom_id res chain seq x y z
N MET A 1 -12.93 17.64 -11.43
CA MET A 1 -12.63 16.35 -10.78
C MET A 1 -13.83 15.88 -10.00
N SER A 2 -14.37 14.71 -10.30
CA SER A 2 -15.43 14.09 -9.49
C SER A 2 -14.76 13.14 -8.47
N GLU A 3 -14.91 13.43 -7.19
CA GLU A 3 -14.41 12.61 -6.11
C GLU A 3 -15.61 11.93 -5.44
N LYS A 4 -15.54 10.60 -5.31
CA LYS A 4 -16.60 9.78 -4.70
C LYS A 4 -16.08 9.17 -3.41
N VAL A 5 -16.72 9.46 -2.30
CA VAL A 5 -16.44 8.83 -1.01
C VAL A 5 -16.88 7.36 -1.05
N VAL A 6 -16.01 6.46 -0.63
CA VAL A 6 -16.23 5.00 -0.58
C VAL A 6 -16.10 4.40 0.82
N LEU A 7 -15.35 5.05 1.71
CA LEU A 7 -15.33 4.78 3.14
C LEU A 7 -15.28 6.10 3.90
N GLU A 8 -16.21 6.28 4.82
CA GLU A 8 -16.19 7.35 5.82
C GLU A 8 -15.45 6.88 7.10
N ARG A 9 -15.21 7.80 8.04
CA ARG A 9 -14.52 7.55 9.30
C ARG A 9 -15.01 6.29 10.03
N ASP A 10 -16.33 6.15 10.18
CA ASP A 10 -16.90 5.01 10.90
C ASP A 10 -16.77 3.68 10.14
N ASP A 11 -16.82 3.75 8.79
CA ASP A 11 -16.56 2.58 7.95
C ASP A 11 -15.12 2.11 8.06
N LEU A 12 -14.17 3.05 8.04
CA LEU A 12 -12.75 2.77 8.18
C LEU A 12 -12.47 2.13 9.55
N ARG A 13 -13.04 2.70 10.63
CA ARG A 13 -12.92 2.15 11.98
C ARG A 13 -13.47 0.73 12.09
N ARG A 14 -14.66 0.45 11.53
CA ARG A 14 -15.24 -0.90 11.50
C ARG A 14 -14.39 -1.88 10.69
N THR A 15 -13.86 -1.40 9.57
CA THR A 15 -12.98 -2.18 8.69
C THR A 15 -11.70 -2.59 9.39
N LEU A 16 -11.01 -1.67 10.06
CA LEU A 16 -9.79 -1.97 10.81
C LEU A 16 -10.06 -2.95 11.96
N ARG A 17 -11.19 -2.79 12.67
CA ARG A 17 -11.58 -3.75 13.72
C ARG A 17 -11.80 -5.15 13.16
N ARG A 18 -12.44 -5.30 12.00
CA ARG A 18 -12.62 -6.60 11.35
C ARG A 18 -11.27 -7.20 10.95
N ILE A 19 -10.39 -6.43 10.32
CA ILE A 19 -9.03 -6.89 9.95
C ILE A 19 -8.26 -7.34 11.19
N SER A 20 -8.34 -6.62 12.31
CA SER A 20 -7.63 -7.01 13.54
C SER A 20 -8.12 -8.35 14.10
N HIS A 21 -9.42 -8.63 14.03
CA HIS A 21 -9.96 -9.95 14.39
C HIS A 21 -9.44 -11.05 13.45
N GLU A 22 -9.45 -10.82 12.15
CA GLU A 22 -8.94 -11.77 11.15
C GLU A 22 -7.44 -12.07 11.36
N ILE A 23 -6.64 -11.04 11.70
CA ILE A 23 -5.22 -11.20 12.03
C ILE A 23 -5.06 -12.06 13.28
N ALA A 24 -5.79 -11.76 14.35
CA ALA A 24 -5.72 -12.50 15.60
C ALA A 24 -6.14 -13.98 15.42
N GLU A 25 -7.21 -14.24 14.67
CA GLU A 25 -7.69 -15.59 14.39
C GLU A 25 -6.72 -16.44 13.57
N LYS A 26 -6.11 -15.85 12.54
CA LYS A 26 -5.15 -16.56 11.67
C LYS A 26 -3.77 -16.78 12.31
N ASN A 27 -3.46 -16.04 13.37
CA ASN A 27 -2.17 -16.13 14.06
C ASN A 27 -2.36 -16.50 15.54
N PRO A 28 -2.87 -17.72 15.85
CA PRO A 28 -2.94 -18.21 17.21
C PRO A 28 -1.52 -18.35 17.75
N GLY A 29 -1.20 -17.74 18.88
CA GLY A 29 0.15 -17.64 19.41
C GLY A 29 0.83 -16.35 18.96
N SER A 30 0.22 -15.23 19.34
CA SER A 30 0.65 -13.85 18.99
C SER A 30 2.08 -13.50 19.40
N GLU A 31 2.77 -14.32 20.20
CA GLU A 31 4.18 -14.12 20.61
C GLU A 31 5.16 -14.06 19.43
N SER A 32 4.84 -14.76 18.33
CA SER A 32 5.63 -14.74 17.10
C SER A 32 5.14 -13.76 16.06
N LEU A 33 4.06 -13.00 16.34
CA LEU A 33 3.48 -12.01 15.43
C LEU A 33 4.23 -10.68 15.56
N ALA A 34 4.38 -9.96 14.46
CA ALA A 34 4.76 -8.55 14.45
C ALA A 34 4.04 -7.82 13.30
N LEU A 35 3.74 -6.55 13.49
CA LEU A 35 3.17 -5.70 12.45
C LEU A 35 4.23 -4.74 11.92
N VAL A 36 4.27 -4.56 10.60
CA VAL A 36 5.19 -3.63 9.93
C VAL A 36 4.40 -2.81 8.91
N GLY A 37 4.38 -1.51 9.08
CA GLY A 37 3.70 -0.60 8.16
C GLY A 37 4.62 -0.06 7.07
N ILE A 38 4.13 0.03 5.85
CA ILE A 38 4.85 0.71 4.76
C ILE A 38 4.60 2.22 4.87
N HIS A 39 5.67 3.01 4.85
CA HIS A 39 5.56 4.47 4.87
C HIS A 39 4.80 5.01 3.65
N THR A 40 3.92 5.97 3.83
CA THR A 40 3.56 6.75 5.02
C THR A 40 2.27 6.25 5.67
N ARG A 41 1.22 6.01 4.90
CA ARG A 41 -0.13 5.67 5.39
C ARG A 41 -0.21 4.26 5.94
N GLY A 42 0.53 3.31 5.36
CA GLY A 42 0.63 1.96 5.90
C GLY A 42 1.18 1.92 7.32
N ALA A 43 2.14 2.79 7.67
CA ALA A 43 2.67 2.91 9.03
C ALA A 43 1.62 3.45 10.03
N ILE A 44 0.76 4.37 9.61
CA ILE A 44 -0.35 4.87 10.43
C ILE A 44 -1.38 3.74 10.67
N LEU A 45 -1.77 3.04 9.60
CA LEU A 45 -2.70 1.93 9.67
C LEU A 45 -2.16 0.77 10.53
N ALA A 46 -0.85 0.48 10.44
CA ALA A 46 -0.20 -0.52 11.26
C ALA A 46 -0.27 -0.17 12.75
N ARG A 47 -0.08 1.09 13.14
CA ARG A 47 -0.25 1.55 14.53
C ARG A 47 -1.67 1.36 15.01
N ARG A 48 -2.67 1.70 14.20
CA ARG A 48 -4.08 1.50 14.55
C ARG A 48 -4.44 0.01 14.70
N LEU A 49 -3.97 -0.84 13.77
CA LEU A 49 -4.16 -2.30 13.85
C LEU A 49 -3.44 -2.91 15.04
N HIS A 50 -2.23 -2.45 15.34
CA HIS A 50 -1.44 -2.90 16.48
C HIS A 50 -2.18 -2.71 17.80
N ALA A 51 -2.75 -1.52 18.02
CA ALA A 51 -3.56 -1.24 19.20
C ALA A 51 -4.76 -2.22 19.30
N LEU A 52 -5.49 -2.42 18.20
CA LEU A 52 -6.66 -3.31 18.16
C LEU A 52 -6.28 -4.79 18.35
N VAL A 53 -5.19 -5.25 17.75
CA VAL A 53 -4.70 -6.64 17.92
C VAL A 53 -4.21 -6.86 19.36
N GLY A 54 -3.50 -5.88 19.95
CA GLY A 54 -3.08 -5.94 21.35
C GLY A 54 -4.25 -6.04 22.32
N GLU A 55 -5.32 -5.25 22.10
CA GLU A 55 -6.57 -5.35 22.88
C GLU A 55 -7.23 -6.72 22.78
N LEU A 56 -7.23 -7.32 21.58
CA LEU A 56 -7.87 -8.62 21.34
C LEU A 56 -7.09 -9.80 21.91
N THR A 57 -5.77 -9.75 21.81
CA THR A 57 -4.91 -10.89 22.16
C THR A 57 -4.33 -10.81 23.56
N GLY A 58 -4.30 -9.62 24.14
CA GLY A 58 -3.59 -9.34 25.40
C GLY A 58 -2.08 -9.52 25.31
N ALA A 59 -1.54 -9.71 24.10
CA ALA A 59 -0.12 -9.93 23.87
C ALA A 59 0.58 -8.63 23.47
N GLU A 60 1.86 -8.54 23.84
CA GLU A 60 2.74 -7.48 23.36
C GLU A 60 3.27 -7.87 21.97
N VAL A 61 2.63 -7.36 20.93
CA VAL A 61 3.00 -7.60 19.53
C VAL A 61 3.99 -6.50 19.10
N PRO A 62 5.20 -6.84 18.61
CA PRO A 62 6.11 -5.84 18.08
C PRO A 62 5.52 -5.07 16.90
N LEU A 63 5.83 -3.77 16.85
CA LEU A 63 5.42 -2.86 15.79
C LEU A 63 6.66 -2.21 15.18
N GLY A 64 6.70 -2.15 13.85
CA GLY A 64 7.72 -1.44 13.10
C GLY A 64 7.14 -0.74 11.89
N ASP A 65 7.98 0.01 11.21
CA ASP A 65 7.67 0.63 9.94
C ASP A 65 8.88 0.59 9.00
N ILE A 66 8.60 0.61 7.69
CA ILE A 66 9.61 0.46 6.67
C ILE A 66 9.42 1.50 5.56
N ASP A 67 10.50 2.18 5.22
CA ASP A 67 10.58 3.05 4.05
C ASP A 67 11.15 2.28 2.86
N ILE A 68 10.40 2.28 1.78
CA ILE A 68 10.75 1.57 0.54
C ILE A 68 11.29 2.50 -0.54
N SER A 69 11.58 3.75 -0.22
CA SER A 69 11.99 4.76 -1.21
C SER A 69 13.21 4.33 -2.04
N PHE A 70 14.12 3.56 -1.47
CA PHE A 70 15.29 3.02 -2.16
C PHE A 70 15.03 1.74 -2.98
N TYR A 71 13.92 1.04 -2.74
CA TYR A 71 13.59 -0.25 -3.36
C TYR A 71 12.58 -0.13 -4.49
N ARG A 72 12.07 1.09 -4.75
CA ARG A 72 11.07 1.33 -5.80
C ARG A 72 11.72 1.52 -7.16
N ASP A 73 11.31 0.73 -8.13
CA ASP A 73 11.78 0.79 -9.52
C ASP A 73 11.28 2.04 -10.27
N ASP A 74 10.19 2.67 -9.78
CA ASP A 74 9.53 3.83 -10.42
C ASP A 74 10.11 5.18 -10.01
N VAL A 75 11.14 5.20 -9.16
CA VAL A 75 11.85 6.45 -8.77
C VAL A 75 12.53 7.11 -9.97
N ALA A 76 12.94 6.32 -10.97
CA ALA A 76 13.55 6.83 -12.20
C ALA A 76 12.60 7.61 -13.14
N ALA A 77 11.28 7.51 -12.93
CA ALA A 77 10.24 8.16 -13.74
C ALA A 77 9.75 9.50 -13.16
N ARG A 78 10.31 9.97 -12.03
CA ARG A 78 10.00 11.29 -11.46
C ARG A 78 10.81 12.39 -12.12
N GLU A 79 10.30 13.61 -12.06
CA GLU A 79 10.96 14.79 -12.63
C GLU A 79 12.42 14.91 -12.19
N PRO A 80 13.36 15.27 -13.10
CA PRO A 80 14.75 15.48 -12.76
C PRO A 80 14.89 16.57 -11.69
N GLY A 81 15.32 16.18 -10.49
CA GLY A 81 15.57 17.12 -9.38
C GLY A 81 14.73 16.91 -8.14
N ALA A 82 13.68 16.09 -8.16
CA ALA A 82 12.94 15.73 -6.96
C ALA A 82 13.72 14.67 -6.15
N GLN A 83 14.36 15.09 -5.06
CA GLN A 83 14.94 14.14 -4.11
C GLN A 83 13.81 13.41 -3.38
N PRO A 84 13.84 12.07 -3.29
CA PRO A 84 12.88 11.33 -2.48
C PRO A 84 13.07 11.74 -1.01
N VAL A 85 11.96 12.02 -0.34
CA VAL A 85 11.97 12.15 1.12
C VAL A 85 12.16 10.75 1.67
N VAL A 86 13.31 10.48 2.25
CA VAL A 86 13.66 9.19 2.84
C VAL A 86 13.35 9.25 4.32
N HIS A 87 12.51 8.34 4.79
CA HIS A 87 12.27 8.14 6.21
C HIS A 87 13.19 7.02 6.72
N ALA A 88 13.56 7.07 7.99
CA ALA A 88 14.26 5.95 8.59
C ALA A 88 13.29 4.78 8.77
N SER A 89 13.71 3.56 8.42
CA SER A 89 12.96 2.36 8.79
C SER A 89 13.23 2.02 10.25
N HIS A 90 12.18 1.68 11.00
CA HIS A 90 12.26 1.33 12.42
C HIS A 90 11.78 -0.11 12.63
N LEU A 91 12.74 -1.03 12.70
CA LEU A 91 12.52 -2.45 12.97
C LEU A 91 13.40 -2.86 14.17
N ASP A 92 13.07 -2.30 15.35
CA ASP A 92 13.87 -2.44 16.57
C ASP A 92 13.64 -3.78 17.29
N PHE A 93 13.26 -4.81 16.56
CA PHE A 93 13.05 -6.17 17.06
C PHE A 93 13.58 -7.22 16.08
N ASP A 94 13.89 -8.41 16.58
CA ASP A 94 14.33 -9.51 15.72
C ASP A 94 13.15 -10.06 14.90
N LEU A 95 13.32 -10.07 13.58
CA LEU A 95 12.34 -10.61 12.62
C LEU A 95 12.46 -12.14 12.47
N SER A 96 13.57 -12.73 12.91
CA SER A 96 13.85 -14.13 12.65
C SER A 96 12.81 -15.06 13.28
N GLY A 97 12.24 -15.92 12.47
CA GLY A 97 11.22 -16.88 12.92
C GLY A 97 9.83 -16.28 13.18
N ARG A 98 9.63 -14.95 13.01
CA ARG A 98 8.33 -14.30 13.22
C ARG A 98 7.44 -14.39 11.98
N THR A 99 6.15 -14.28 12.23
CA THR A 99 5.16 -13.93 11.21
C THR A 99 5.03 -12.41 11.17
N ILE A 100 5.38 -11.81 10.04
CA ILE A 100 5.25 -10.37 9.82
C ILE A 100 3.95 -10.10 9.09
N VAL A 101 3.07 -9.27 9.65
CA VAL A 101 1.94 -8.69 8.92
C VAL A 101 2.37 -7.35 8.36
N LEU A 102 2.64 -7.31 7.07
CA LEU A 102 2.95 -6.10 6.33
C LEU A 102 1.67 -5.34 6.06
N VAL A 103 1.63 -4.04 6.37
CA VAL A 103 0.43 -3.21 6.28
C VAL A 103 0.63 -2.10 5.27
N ASP A 104 -0.33 -1.94 4.35
CA ASP A 104 -0.36 -0.86 3.37
C ASP A 104 -1.78 -0.29 3.23
N ASP A 105 -1.91 0.88 2.64
CA ASP A 105 -3.20 1.54 2.43
C ASP A 105 -3.91 1.02 1.16
N VAL A 106 -3.24 1.04 0.01
CA VAL A 106 -3.83 0.66 -1.28
C VAL A 106 -2.97 -0.33 -2.05
N LEU A 107 -3.51 -1.51 -2.27
CA LEU A 107 -2.88 -2.50 -3.14
C LEU A 107 -3.33 -2.27 -4.60
N PHE A 108 -2.37 -2.00 -5.47
CA PHE A 108 -2.55 -1.79 -6.90
C PHE A 108 -1.74 -2.82 -7.70
N THR A 109 -0.60 -2.45 -8.26
CA THR A 109 0.23 -3.33 -9.10
C THR A 109 0.95 -4.42 -8.32
N GLY A 110 1.22 -4.18 -7.04
CA GLY A 110 2.03 -5.02 -6.16
C GLY A 110 3.50 -4.61 -6.06
N ARG A 111 3.95 -3.60 -6.81
CA ARG A 111 5.36 -3.16 -6.81
C ARG A 111 5.81 -2.63 -5.46
N THR A 112 4.97 -1.84 -4.77
CA THR A 112 5.19 -1.36 -3.40
C THR A 112 5.43 -2.52 -2.44
N VAL A 113 4.56 -3.52 -2.47
CA VAL A 113 4.65 -4.70 -1.60
C VAL A 113 5.89 -5.53 -1.90
N ARG A 114 6.26 -5.71 -3.18
CA ARG A 114 7.50 -6.38 -3.56
C ARG A 114 8.71 -5.69 -2.94
N ALA A 115 8.81 -4.37 -3.13
CA ALA A 115 9.88 -3.56 -2.56
C ALA A 115 9.96 -3.68 -1.03
N ALA A 116 8.81 -3.67 -0.35
CA ALA A 116 8.75 -3.83 1.10
C ALA A 116 9.19 -5.23 1.56
N ILE A 117 8.84 -6.28 0.83
CA ILE A 117 9.31 -7.64 1.13
C ILE A 117 10.83 -7.72 0.96
N GLU A 118 11.40 -7.18 -0.11
CA GLU A 118 12.85 -7.14 -0.32
C GLU A 118 13.54 -6.41 0.85
N ALA A 119 13.04 -5.24 1.22
CA ALA A 119 13.58 -4.47 2.34
C ALA A 119 13.49 -5.23 3.67
N ILE A 120 12.39 -5.92 3.99
CA ILE A 120 12.27 -6.74 5.21
C ILE A 120 13.36 -7.80 5.27
N PHE A 121 13.69 -8.45 4.14
CA PHE A 121 14.71 -9.49 4.10
C PHE A 121 16.16 -8.98 4.31
N ASP A 122 16.40 -7.68 4.16
CA ASP A 122 17.68 -7.06 4.54
C ASP A 122 17.83 -6.90 6.05
N TYR A 123 16.72 -6.83 6.79
CA TYR A 123 16.72 -6.74 8.26
C TYR A 123 16.68 -8.11 8.97
N GLY A 124 16.30 -9.19 8.29
CA GLY A 124 16.24 -10.51 8.91
C GLY A 124 15.50 -11.56 8.07
N ARG A 125 15.28 -12.72 8.70
CA ARG A 125 14.61 -13.87 8.04
C ARG A 125 13.31 -14.21 8.74
N PRO A 126 12.19 -13.55 8.44
CA PRO A 126 10.89 -13.93 8.97
C PRO A 126 10.50 -15.34 8.52
N ALA A 127 9.76 -16.07 9.36
CA ALA A 127 9.19 -17.36 8.99
C ALA A 127 8.08 -17.22 7.94
N ARG A 128 7.36 -16.09 7.98
CA ARG A 128 6.25 -15.78 7.07
C ARG A 128 6.05 -14.28 6.95
N VAL A 129 5.63 -13.84 5.76
CA VAL A 129 5.11 -12.49 5.53
C VAL A 129 3.67 -12.63 5.07
N GLN A 130 2.76 -11.96 5.74
CA GLN A 130 1.35 -11.79 5.40
C GLN A 130 1.11 -10.34 5.00
N LEU A 131 0.11 -10.07 4.18
CA LEU A 131 -0.21 -8.73 3.70
C LEU A 131 -1.61 -8.31 4.14
N ALA A 132 -1.70 -7.18 4.82
CA ALA A 132 -2.95 -6.50 5.16
C ALA A 132 -3.04 -5.19 4.39
N VAL A 133 -4.15 -4.94 3.70
CA VAL A 133 -4.39 -3.69 2.98
C VAL A 133 -5.76 -3.12 3.31
N LEU A 134 -5.85 -1.80 3.44
CA LEU A 134 -7.14 -1.14 3.63
C LEU A 134 -8.00 -1.28 2.38
N CYS A 135 -7.43 -1.05 1.20
CA CYS A 135 -8.12 -1.13 -0.08
C CYS A 135 -7.36 -1.98 -1.09
N ASP A 136 -8.07 -2.87 -1.76
CA ASP A 136 -7.58 -3.57 -2.94
C ASP A 136 -8.32 -3.07 -4.17
N ARG A 137 -7.60 -2.40 -5.11
CA ARG A 137 -8.19 -1.82 -6.31
C ARG A 137 -8.00 -2.67 -7.58
N GLY A 138 -7.37 -3.83 -7.47
CA GLY A 138 -7.07 -4.69 -8.62
C GLY A 138 -5.85 -4.23 -9.43
N HIS A 139 -5.81 -4.60 -10.71
CA HIS A 139 -4.78 -4.23 -11.70
C HIS A 139 -3.37 -4.71 -11.35
N ARG A 140 -3.25 -5.94 -10.83
CA ARG A 140 -1.96 -6.53 -10.50
C ARG A 140 -1.04 -6.67 -11.70
N GLU A 141 0.23 -6.36 -11.51
CA GLU A 141 1.34 -6.67 -12.42
C GLU A 141 2.25 -7.76 -11.85
N LEU A 142 2.15 -8.03 -10.56
CA LEU A 142 2.88 -9.07 -9.85
C LEU A 142 1.90 -10.05 -9.19
N PRO A 143 2.27 -11.33 -8.99
CA PRO A 143 1.39 -12.36 -8.42
C PRO A 143 1.28 -12.21 -6.89
N ILE A 144 0.89 -11.03 -6.43
CA ILE A 144 0.73 -10.67 -5.02
C ILE A 144 -0.76 -10.62 -4.67
N ARG A 145 -1.13 -11.34 -3.61
CA ARG A 145 -2.48 -11.33 -3.05
C ARG A 145 -2.42 -10.96 -1.57
N PRO A 146 -3.33 -10.10 -1.09
CA PRO A 146 -3.38 -9.80 0.32
C PRO A 146 -4.03 -10.95 1.10
N ASP A 147 -3.59 -11.14 2.34
CA ASP A 147 -4.19 -12.07 3.30
C ASP A 147 -5.42 -11.47 3.99
N TYR A 148 -5.41 -10.15 4.15
CA TYR A 148 -6.44 -9.35 4.80
C TYR A 148 -6.76 -8.13 3.95
N VAL A 149 -8.03 -7.96 3.62
CA VAL A 149 -8.52 -6.86 2.78
C VAL A 149 -9.61 -6.10 3.48
N GLY A 150 -9.46 -4.80 3.63
CA GLY A 150 -10.50 -3.93 4.16
C GLY A 150 -11.67 -3.82 3.20
N LYS A 151 -11.42 -3.36 1.99
CA LYS A 151 -12.44 -3.22 0.95
C LYS A 151 -11.87 -3.51 -0.43
N ASN A 152 -12.57 -4.32 -1.20
CA ASN A 152 -12.29 -4.45 -2.63
C ASN A 152 -12.97 -3.30 -3.38
N LEU A 153 -12.18 -2.54 -4.14
CA LEU A 153 -12.63 -1.38 -4.91
C LEU A 153 -12.30 -1.60 -6.38
N PRO A 154 -13.18 -2.25 -7.16
CA PRO A 154 -12.95 -2.39 -8.59
C PRO A 154 -12.96 -0.99 -9.23
N THR A 155 -11.82 -0.58 -9.74
CA THR A 155 -11.59 0.72 -10.38
C THR A 155 -11.11 0.53 -11.81
N SER A 156 -11.22 1.55 -12.64
CA SER A 156 -10.47 1.63 -13.89
C SER A 156 -9.00 2.00 -13.62
N ARG A 157 -8.13 1.85 -14.62
CA ARG A 157 -6.72 2.28 -14.46
C ARG A 157 -6.58 3.79 -14.35
N ALA A 158 -7.52 4.56 -14.93
CA ALA A 158 -7.54 6.02 -14.90
C ALA A 158 -8.05 6.59 -13.56
N GLU A 159 -8.75 5.80 -12.76
CA GLU A 159 -9.19 6.23 -11.44
C GLU A 159 -8.08 6.08 -10.42
N ARG A 160 -8.12 6.91 -9.38
CA ARG A 160 -7.22 6.85 -8.23
C ARG A 160 -8.00 6.59 -6.96
N VAL A 161 -7.46 5.77 -6.08
CA VAL A 161 -7.95 5.60 -4.71
C VAL A 161 -7.10 6.46 -3.81
N ASN A 162 -7.72 7.42 -3.11
CA ASN A 162 -7.06 8.30 -2.18
C ASN A 162 -7.48 7.90 -0.76
N VAL A 163 -6.50 7.60 0.09
CA VAL A 163 -6.70 7.33 1.51
C VAL A 163 -6.25 8.56 2.28
N ARG A 164 -7.14 9.12 3.08
CA ARG A 164 -6.85 10.23 4.01
C ARG A 164 -7.01 9.70 5.42
N LEU A 165 -6.05 10.02 6.28
CA LEU A 165 -6.01 9.56 7.66
C LEU A 165 -5.85 10.76 8.60
N GLU A 166 -6.56 10.74 9.74
CA GLU A 166 -6.60 11.85 10.69
C GLU A 166 -5.21 12.33 11.12
N GLU A 167 -4.24 11.43 11.24
CA GLU A 167 -2.87 11.75 11.65
C GLU A 167 -2.06 12.53 10.61
N SER A 168 -2.44 12.46 9.33
CA SER A 168 -1.71 13.12 8.23
C SER A 168 -2.55 14.11 7.44
N ASP A 169 -3.89 13.94 7.46
CA ASP A 169 -4.80 14.66 6.59
C ASP A 169 -5.96 15.32 7.39
N ASP A 170 -5.91 15.32 8.74
CA ASP A 170 -6.88 15.86 9.69
C ASP A 170 -8.25 15.14 9.72
N PHE A 171 -8.49 14.15 8.87
CA PHE A 171 -9.73 13.38 8.85
C PHE A 171 -9.54 12.01 8.19
N ASP A 172 -10.45 11.08 8.51
CA ASP A 172 -10.45 9.72 7.96
C ASP A 172 -11.44 9.59 6.81
N GLU A 173 -10.94 9.28 5.62
CA GLU A 173 -11.78 9.07 4.44
C GLU A 173 -11.04 8.25 3.36
N VAL A 174 -11.79 7.47 2.59
CA VAL A 174 -11.30 6.89 1.34
C VAL A 174 -12.18 7.33 0.21
N THR A 175 -11.56 7.86 -0.86
CA THR A 175 -12.26 8.34 -2.04
C THR A 175 -11.71 7.69 -3.30
N ILE A 176 -12.55 7.69 -4.35
CA ILE A 176 -12.14 7.40 -5.72
C ILE A 176 -12.27 8.69 -6.52
N SER A 177 -11.21 9.10 -7.20
CA SER A 177 -11.20 10.22 -8.12
C SER A 177 -10.90 9.75 -9.55
N SER A 178 -11.56 10.36 -10.54
CA SER A 178 -11.26 10.18 -11.95
C SER A 178 -10.57 11.43 -12.49
N ASP A 179 -9.40 11.26 -13.09
CA ASP A 179 -8.76 12.30 -13.89
C ASP A 179 -9.54 12.40 -15.21
N GLN A 180 -10.54 13.28 -15.26
CA GLN A 180 -11.28 13.59 -16.50
C GLN A 180 -10.51 14.53 -17.44
N ASP A 181 -9.29 14.91 -17.11
CA ASP A 181 -8.42 15.78 -17.90
C ASP A 181 -7.16 15.06 -18.42
N GLY A 182 -7.34 13.85 -18.97
CA GLY A 182 -6.34 13.23 -19.81
C GLY A 182 -6.48 13.82 -21.22
N GLU A 183 -5.83 14.95 -21.51
CA GLU A 183 -5.54 15.29 -22.91
C GLU A 183 -4.89 14.07 -23.57
N PRO A 184 -5.38 13.66 -24.75
CA PRO A 184 -4.68 12.63 -25.52
C PRO A 184 -3.30 13.22 -25.87
N VAL A 185 -2.24 12.52 -25.50
CA VAL A 185 -0.89 12.82 -25.99
C VAL A 185 -0.95 12.74 -27.52
N ALA A 186 -1.08 13.89 -28.15
CA ALA A 186 -0.95 14.07 -29.59
C ALA A 186 0.52 13.84 -29.95
N GLY A 187 0.82 12.67 -30.51
CA GLY A 187 2.19 12.32 -30.84
C GLY A 187 2.32 11.00 -31.62
N ALA A 188 1.43 10.80 -32.59
CA ALA A 188 1.70 9.87 -33.67
C ALA A 188 1.29 10.52 -34.98
N THR A 189 2.10 11.46 -35.43
CA THR A 189 2.04 11.86 -36.84
C THR A 189 2.57 10.71 -37.66
N ALA A 190 1.65 9.96 -38.25
CA ALA A 190 1.89 9.12 -39.39
C ALA A 190 2.59 9.94 -40.46
N GLY A 191 3.81 9.56 -40.78
CA GLY A 191 4.44 9.98 -42.03
C GLY A 191 3.63 9.39 -43.16
N ALA A 192 2.85 10.21 -43.81
CA ALA A 192 2.24 9.87 -45.08
C ALA A 192 3.27 9.97 -46.18
N ASP A 193 3.34 8.91 -46.89
CA ASP A 193 3.87 8.80 -48.26
C ASP A 193 3.38 9.91 -49.15
N ASP A 194 4.13 10.13 -50.11
CA ASP A 194 3.84 10.31 -51.56
C ASP A 194 4.69 11.45 -52.06
N GLU A 195 5.35 11.26 -53.14
CA GLU A 195 4.97 11.19 -54.53
C GLU A 195 6.26 10.91 -55.32
N ARG A 196 6.30 9.89 -56.14
CA ARG A 196 6.00 9.89 -57.57
C ARG A 196 6.29 11.18 -58.33
N GLY A 197 7.15 11.10 -59.25
CA GLY A 197 6.90 11.90 -60.41
C GLY A 197 8.07 12.25 -61.26
N LYS A 198 8.29 11.45 -62.28
CA LYS A 198 8.56 11.84 -63.65
C LYS A 198 9.64 12.91 -63.95
N GLY A 199 10.56 12.49 -64.71
CA GLY A 199 11.46 13.31 -65.52
C GLY A 199 12.60 12.47 -66.08
#